data_660cf8744a25c330de7dd920339855c9
#
_entry.id   660cf8744a25c330de7dd920339855c9
#
_cell.length_a   1.000
_cell.length_b   1.000
_cell.length_c   1.000
_cell.angle_alpha   90.00
_cell.angle_beta   90.00
_cell.angle_gamma   90.00
#
_symmetry.space_group_name_H-M   'P 1'
#
loop_
_entity.id
_entity.type
_entity.pdbx_description
1 polymer ?
#
loop_
_entity_poly.entity_id
_entity_poly.type
_entity_poly.pdbx_seq_one_letter_code
_entity_poly.pdbx_strand_id
1 'polypeptide(L)'
;MYDFPLTGAQKTFLRGLGQTLDASVKVGKGGLTPEFFTELQKHLNARELIKVRFVAADRDERAALAPQIADKGRCIWISSVGATALFFRQNPDPARRVIELT
;
A
#
# COMPACT_ATOMS: atom_id res chain seq x y z
N MET A 1 -13.60 7.75 -0.77
CA MET A 1 -12.90 6.44 -0.82
C MET A 1 -12.31 6.23 -2.21
N TYR A 2 -11.09 5.77 -2.28
CA TYR A 2 -10.47 5.40 -3.55
C TYR A 2 -11.06 4.08 -4.03
N ASP A 3 -11.60 4.09 -5.24
CA ASP A 3 -12.23 2.92 -5.82
C ASP A 3 -11.57 2.59 -7.16
N PHE A 4 -10.85 1.49 -7.20
CA PHE A 4 -10.20 0.98 -8.40
C PHE A 4 -10.53 -0.51 -8.52
N PRO A 5 -11.33 -0.92 -9.50
CA PRO A 5 -11.83 -2.29 -9.56
C PRO A 5 -10.72 -3.25 -10.00
N LEU A 6 -10.20 -4.00 -9.05
CA LEU A 6 -9.24 -5.08 -9.30
C LEU A 6 -9.97 -6.43 -9.31
N THR A 7 -9.65 -7.26 -10.29
CA THR A 7 -10.13 -8.65 -10.30
C THR A 7 -9.37 -9.47 -9.25
N GLY A 8 -9.89 -10.65 -8.90
CA GLY A 8 -9.19 -11.58 -8.02
C GLY A 8 -7.83 -11.99 -8.58
N ALA A 9 -7.75 -12.20 -9.88
CA ALA A 9 -6.49 -12.56 -10.54
C ALA A 9 -5.46 -11.43 -10.46
N GLN A 10 -5.90 -10.19 -10.63
CA GLN A 10 -5.03 -9.02 -10.50
C GLN A 10 -4.51 -8.85 -9.07
N LYS A 11 -5.36 -9.05 -8.07
CA LYS A 11 -4.94 -9.01 -6.65
C LYS A 11 -3.92 -10.11 -6.35
N THR A 12 -4.13 -11.30 -6.85
CA THR A 12 -3.19 -12.41 -6.68
C THR A 12 -1.84 -12.10 -7.32
N PHE A 13 -1.85 -11.53 -8.53
CA PHE A 13 -0.65 -11.09 -9.21
C PHE A 13 0.12 -10.04 -8.39
N LEU A 14 -0.58 -9.04 -7.87
CA LEU A 14 0.03 -7.99 -7.04
C LEU A 14 0.59 -8.55 -5.74
N ARG A 15 -0.10 -9.50 -5.10
CA ARG A 15 0.44 -10.18 -3.91
C ARG A 15 1.74 -10.91 -4.21
N GLY A 16 1.80 -11.56 -5.37
CA GLY A 16 3.02 -12.26 -5.81
C GLY A 16 4.20 -11.31 -5.96
N LEU A 17 3.97 -10.16 -6.61
CA LEU A 17 5.00 -9.11 -6.73
C LEU A 17 5.43 -8.60 -5.35
N GLY A 18 4.47 -8.45 -4.44
CA GLY A 18 4.74 -7.94 -3.10
C GLY A 18 5.63 -8.82 -2.25
N GLN A 19 5.68 -10.14 -2.52
CA GLN A 19 6.48 -11.07 -1.73
C GLN A 19 7.98 -10.75 -1.78
N THR A 20 8.46 -10.16 -2.87
CA THR A 20 9.87 -9.82 -3.04
C THR A 20 10.18 -8.35 -2.78
N LEU A 21 9.15 -7.55 -2.47
CA LEU A 21 9.35 -6.14 -2.17
C LEU A 21 9.82 -5.93 -0.74
N ASP A 22 10.76 -5.00 -0.57
CA ASP A 22 11.11 -4.48 0.74
C ASP A 22 10.11 -3.40 1.15
N ALA A 23 9.93 -3.22 2.47
CA ALA A 23 9.08 -2.15 2.97
C ALA A 23 9.75 -0.80 2.67
N SER A 24 9.02 0.07 1.97
CA SER A 24 9.53 1.39 1.58
C SER A 24 9.02 2.50 2.49
N VAL A 25 7.95 2.26 3.24
CA VAL A 25 7.36 3.25 4.15
C VAL A 25 7.09 2.56 5.49
N LYS A 26 7.30 3.28 6.59
CA LYS A 26 7.09 2.74 7.93
C LYS A 26 6.07 3.56 8.70
N VAL A 27 5.23 2.87 9.49
CA VAL A 27 4.37 3.50 10.48
C VAL A 27 5.02 3.33 11.84
N GLY A 28 5.47 4.42 12.44
CA GLY A 28 6.10 4.42 13.76
C GLY A 28 5.09 4.61 14.88
N LYS A 29 5.59 4.95 16.08
CA LYS A 29 4.76 5.16 17.27
C LYS A 29 3.78 6.31 17.12
N GLY A 30 4.09 7.32 16.30
CA GLY A 30 3.20 8.43 16.03
C GLY A 30 1.97 8.08 15.21
N GLY A 31 1.92 6.86 14.66
CA GLY A 31 0.81 6.40 13.86
C GLY A 31 0.77 7.04 12.46
N LEU A 32 -0.42 7.37 12.01
CA LEU A 32 -0.63 7.92 10.65
C LEU A 32 -0.46 9.43 10.66
N THR A 33 0.78 9.88 10.61
CA THR A 33 1.14 11.30 10.60
C THR A 33 1.04 11.91 9.19
N PRO A 34 0.98 13.25 9.07
CA PRO A 34 1.08 13.89 7.75
C PRO A 34 2.35 13.51 6.99
N GLU A 35 3.47 13.36 7.68
CA GLU A 35 4.75 12.95 7.11
C GLU A 35 4.67 11.55 6.53
N PHE A 36 3.98 10.63 7.24
CA PHE A 36 3.74 9.29 6.74
C PHE A 36 3.02 9.34 5.38
N PHE A 37 1.93 10.13 5.29
CA PHE A 37 1.17 10.22 4.05
C PHE A 37 1.94 10.90 2.93
N THR A 38 2.81 11.85 3.23
CA THR A 38 3.71 12.46 2.24
C THR A 38 4.63 11.40 1.63
N GLU A 39 5.25 10.58 2.48
CA GLU A 39 6.11 9.49 2.01
C GLU A 39 5.32 8.43 1.24
N LEU A 40 4.12 8.09 1.73
CA LEU A 40 3.24 7.14 1.07
C LEU A 40 2.92 7.59 -0.37
N GLN A 41 2.53 8.86 -0.55
CA GLN A 41 2.21 9.40 -1.86
C GLN A 41 3.40 9.37 -2.80
N LYS A 42 4.57 9.75 -2.29
CA LYS A 42 5.81 9.75 -3.07
C LYS A 42 6.11 8.35 -3.63
N HIS A 43 6.03 7.33 -2.79
CA HIS A 43 6.33 5.96 -3.21
C HIS A 43 5.23 5.36 -4.10
N LEU A 44 3.96 5.67 -3.82
CA LEU A 44 2.86 5.23 -4.69
C LEU A 44 2.98 5.84 -6.09
N ASN A 45 3.32 7.11 -6.18
CA ASN A 45 3.49 7.78 -7.48
C ASN A 45 4.67 7.21 -8.27
N ALA A 46 5.71 6.78 -7.59
CA ALA A 46 6.90 6.25 -8.24
C ALA A 46 6.79 4.76 -8.60
N ARG A 47 6.11 3.97 -7.77
CA ARG A 47 6.17 2.50 -7.85
C ARG A 47 4.84 1.81 -8.04
N GLU A 48 3.73 2.49 -7.75
CA GLU A 48 2.36 1.97 -7.79
C GLU A 48 2.05 0.88 -6.75
N LEU A 49 2.97 -0.05 -6.50
CA LEU A 49 2.85 -1.10 -5.49
C LEU A 49 3.90 -0.88 -4.43
N ILE A 50 3.48 -0.75 -3.17
CA ILE A 50 4.40 -0.50 -2.06
C ILE A 50 4.04 -1.37 -0.86
N LYS A 51 5.05 -1.63 -0.04
CA LYS A 51 4.89 -2.34 1.22
C LYS A 51 5.12 -1.37 2.37
N VAL A 52 4.19 -1.36 3.32
CA VAL A 52 4.26 -0.55 4.55
C VAL A 52 4.56 -1.47 5.72
N ARG A 53 5.53 -1.08 6.55
CA ARG A 53 5.87 -1.81 7.76
C ARG A 53 5.36 -1.07 8.99
N PHE A 54 4.67 -1.80 9.87
CA PHE A 54 4.21 -1.29 11.17
C PHE A 54 5.27 -1.60 12.22
N VAL A 55 5.90 -0.56 12.78
CA VAL A 55 7.03 -0.74 13.69
C VAL A 55 6.58 -0.96 15.13
N ALA A 56 5.49 -0.33 15.54
CA ALA A 56 5.06 -0.32 16.94
C ALA A 56 3.63 -0.81 17.17
N ALA A 57 2.87 -1.11 16.13
CA ALA A 57 1.47 -1.52 16.25
C ALA A 57 1.36 -3.03 16.45
N ASP A 58 0.47 -3.46 17.33
CA ASP A 58 0.15 -4.88 17.47
C ASP A 58 -0.79 -5.33 16.34
N ARG A 59 -1.17 -6.62 16.35
CA ARG A 59 -1.98 -7.22 15.31
C ARG A 59 -3.32 -6.49 15.10
N ASP A 60 -4.01 -6.17 16.19
CA ASP A 60 -5.34 -5.54 16.12
C ASP A 60 -5.22 -4.10 15.66
N GLU A 61 -4.19 -3.39 16.12
CA GLU A 61 -3.91 -2.03 15.66
C GLU A 61 -3.57 -2.00 14.16
N ARG A 62 -2.77 -2.95 13.69
CA ARG A 62 -2.45 -3.05 12.26
C ARG A 62 -3.70 -3.28 11.42
N ALA A 63 -4.58 -4.16 11.87
CA ALA A 63 -5.84 -4.45 11.19
C ALA A 63 -6.76 -3.22 11.13
N ALA A 64 -6.70 -2.36 12.14
CA ALA A 64 -7.48 -1.12 12.18
C ALA A 64 -6.84 -0.01 11.32
N LEU A 65 -5.51 0.03 11.25
CA LEU A 65 -4.79 1.08 10.52
C LEU A 65 -4.79 0.86 9.00
N ALA A 66 -4.73 -0.38 8.54
CA ALA A 66 -4.63 -0.67 7.11
C ALA A 66 -5.78 -0.06 6.29
N PRO A 67 -7.06 -0.21 6.66
CA PRO A 67 -8.13 0.44 5.91
C PRO A 67 -8.08 1.97 5.98
N GLN A 68 -7.57 2.55 7.05
CA GLN A 68 -7.38 3.99 7.16
C GLN A 68 -6.30 4.49 6.20
N ILE A 69 -5.22 3.73 6.05
CA ILE A 69 -4.17 4.05 5.07
C ILE A 69 -4.75 4.02 3.66
N ALA A 70 -5.54 2.99 3.34
CA ALA A 70 -6.17 2.87 2.03
C ALA A 70 -7.09 4.06 1.74
N ASP A 71 -7.93 4.43 2.70
CA ASP A 71 -8.90 5.50 2.53
C ASP A 71 -8.22 6.87 2.42
N LYS A 72 -7.40 7.23 3.39
CA LYS A 72 -6.72 8.53 3.43
C LYS A 72 -5.61 8.65 2.39
N GLY A 73 -4.92 7.55 2.11
CA GLY A 73 -3.86 7.49 1.11
C GLY A 73 -4.37 7.35 -0.32
N ARG A 74 -5.66 7.11 -0.50
CA ARG A 74 -6.31 6.89 -1.80
C ARG A 74 -5.61 5.79 -2.59
N CYS A 75 -5.55 4.63 -1.96
CA CYS A 75 -4.93 3.43 -2.54
C CYS A 75 -5.72 2.20 -2.09
N ILE A 76 -5.37 1.05 -2.63
CA ILE A 76 -6.04 -0.21 -2.32
C ILE A 76 -5.16 -1.03 -1.40
N TRP A 77 -5.73 -1.49 -0.30
CA TRP A 77 -5.08 -2.46 0.58
C TRP A 77 -5.22 -3.85 -0.05
N ILE A 78 -4.11 -4.40 -0.52
CA ILE A 78 -4.08 -5.69 -1.23
C ILE A 78 -4.05 -6.85 -0.23
N SER A 79 -3.12 -6.81 0.71
CA SER A 79 -2.93 -7.91 1.67
C SER A 79 -2.04 -7.47 2.82
N SER A 80 -2.00 -8.30 3.88
CA SER A 80 -1.11 -8.10 5.01
C SER A 80 -0.42 -9.42 5.36
N VAL A 81 0.87 -9.33 5.71
CA VAL A 81 1.67 -10.46 6.17
C VAL A 81 2.48 -9.99 7.36
N GLY A 82 2.21 -10.57 8.54
CA GLY A 82 2.89 -10.17 9.78
C GLY A 82 2.76 -8.67 10.02
N ALA A 83 3.87 -7.99 10.21
CA ALA A 83 3.90 -6.56 10.49
C ALA A 83 3.94 -5.69 9.23
N THR A 84 3.64 -6.26 8.06
CA THR A 84 3.63 -5.50 6.80
C THR A 84 2.28 -5.56 6.12
N ALA A 85 1.97 -4.51 5.33
CA ALA A 85 0.78 -4.46 4.49
C ALA A 85 1.16 -3.95 3.10
N LEU A 86 0.45 -4.46 2.10
CA LEU A 86 0.72 -4.16 0.69
C LEU A 86 -0.38 -3.26 0.16
N PHE A 87 0.02 -2.17 -0.48
CA PHE A 87 -0.91 -1.17 -1.04
C PHE A 87 -0.58 -0.90 -2.49
N PHE A 88 -1.61 -0.64 -3.27
CA PHE A 88 -1.50 -0.40 -4.71
C PHE A 88 -2.32 0.80 -5.14
N ARG A 89 -1.75 1.61 -6.04
CA ARG A 89 -2.49 2.63 -6.78
C ARG A 89 -1.89 2.76 -8.17
N GLN A 90 -2.72 2.51 -9.20
CA GLN A 90 -2.26 2.68 -10.57
C GLN A 90 -2.05 4.16 -10.88
N ASN A 91 -0.94 4.48 -11.53
CA ASN A 91 -0.68 5.85 -11.96
C ASN A 91 -1.72 6.22 -13.03
N PRO A 92 -2.41 7.36 -12.90
CA PRO A 92 -3.38 7.79 -13.91
C PRO A 92 -2.75 8.11 -15.27
N ASP A 93 -1.46 8.43 -15.29
CA ASP A 93 -0.73 8.63 -16.54
C ASP A 93 -0.18 7.30 -17.04
N PRO A 94 -0.69 6.76 -18.19
CA PRO A 94 -0.21 5.48 -18.69
C PRO A 94 1.29 5.44 -18.97
N ALA A 95 1.89 6.59 -19.31
CA ALA A 95 3.33 6.66 -19.56
C ALA A 95 4.17 6.46 -18.32
N ARG A 96 3.59 6.62 -17.13
CA ARG A 96 4.28 6.47 -15.84
C ARG A 96 3.99 5.17 -15.14
N ARG A 97 3.17 4.31 -15.72
CA ARG A 97 2.85 3.01 -15.13
C ARG A 97 4.05 2.10 -15.16
N VAL A 98 4.37 1.50 -14.02
CA VAL A 98 5.50 0.56 -13.87
C VAL A 98 5.01 -0.87 -13.73
N ILE A 99 3.72 -1.07 -13.43
CA ILE A 99 3.11 -2.39 -13.30
C ILE A 99 2.04 -2.52 -14.37
N GLU A 100 2.17 -3.55 -15.19
CA GLU A 100 1.18 -3.85 -16.22
C GLU A 100 0.17 -4.86 -15.67
N LEU A 101 -1.08 -4.40 -15.57
CA LEU A 101 -2.19 -5.27 -15.17
C LEU A 101 -2.88 -5.83 -16.40
N THR A 102 -3.03 -7.13 -16.43
CA THR A 102 -3.70 -7.83 -17.52
C THR A 102 -5.11 -8.27 -17.13
#